data_e0d323ac8399c253e2e182e8d6809f1b
#
_entry.id   e0d323ac8399c253e2e182e8d6809f1b
#
_cell.length_a   1.000
_cell.length_b   1.000
_cell.length_c   1.000
_cell.angle_alpha   90.00
_cell.angle_beta   90.00
_cell.angle_gamma   90.00
#
_symmetry.space_group_name_H-M   'P 1'
#
loop_
_entity.id
_entity.type
_entity.pdbx_description
1 polymer ?
#
loop_
_entity_poly.entity_id
_entity_poly.type
_entity_poly.pdbx_seq_one_letter_code
_entity_poly.pdbx_strand_id
1 'polypeptide(L)'
;MKGFILSLCVFTLLAGGIVLNAIYIDKTCQKLSEELDALPPVTDATAQTAALYEHWEQEKGKFGISVSLQTLDKIDAIFAELDYAVRFNDAATFERCRALAGVAFKEIQENEGLVPKNWI
;
A
#
# COMPACT_ATOMS: atom_id res chain seq x y z
N MET A 1 -35.12 -20.34 -13.35
CA MET A 1 -35.35 -19.63 -12.10
C MET A 1 -34.22 -19.83 -11.09
N LYS A 2 -33.92 -21.12 -10.80
CA LYS A 2 -32.79 -21.40 -9.86
C LYS A 2 -31.46 -20.91 -10.37
N GLY A 3 -31.19 -20.99 -11.68
CA GLY A 3 -29.95 -20.48 -12.26
C GLY A 3 -29.80 -18.99 -12.16
N PHE A 4 -30.88 -18.23 -12.26
CA PHE A 4 -30.86 -16.76 -12.12
C PHE A 4 -30.52 -16.36 -10.69
N ILE A 5 -31.13 -17.01 -9.70
CA ILE A 5 -30.88 -16.73 -8.29
C ILE A 5 -29.42 -17.05 -7.94
N LEU A 6 -28.92 -18.18 -8.43
CA LEU A 6 -27.53 -18.59 -8.21
C LEU A 6 -26.56 -17.57 -8.82
N SER A 7 -26.82 -17.14 -10.06
CA SER A 7 -26.00 -16.11 -10.73
C SER A 7 -26.00 -14.79 -9.97
N LEU A 8 -27.17 -14.39 -9.47
CA LEU A 8 -27.30 -13.16 -8.69
C LEU A 8 -26.51 -13.25 -7.38
N CYS A 9 -26.58 -14.40 -6.69
CA CYS A 9 -25.81 -14.63 -5.46
C CYS A 9 -24.31 -14.58 -5.73
N VAL A 10 -23.83 -15.23 -6.78
CA VAL A 10 -22.42 -15.23 -7.16
C VAL A 10 -21.96 -13.81 -7.49
N PHE A 11 -22.76 -13.09 -8.28
CA PHE A 11 -22.45 -11.70 -8.64
C PHE A 11 -22.37 -10.80 -7.41
N THR A 12 -23.33 -10.95 -6.49
CA THR A 12 -23.33 -10.18 -5.24
C THR A 12 -22.10 -10.47 -4.38
N LEU A 13 -21.71 -11.75 -4.30
CA LEU A 13 -20.51 -12.15 -3.56
C LEU A 13 -19.23 -11.56 -4.17
N LEU A 14 -19.14 -11.59 -5.52
CA LEU A 14 -18.00 -11.02 -6.22
C LEU A 14 -17.93 -9.50 -6.03
N ALA A 15 -19.06 -8.81 -6.17
CA ALA A 15 -19.13 -7.37 -5.96
C ALA A 15 -18.75 -7.00 -4.52
N GLY A 16 -19.27 -7.75 -3.54
CA GLY A 16 -18.94 -7.56 -2.14
C GLY A 16 -17.46 -7.78 -1.87
N GLY A 17 -16.87 -8.81 -2.47
CA GLY A 17 -15.45 -9.09 -2.36
C GLY A 17 -14.58 -7.98 -2.92
N ILE A 18 -14.95 -7.42 -4.07
CA ILE A 18 -14.24 -6.30 -4.69
C ILE A 18 -14.29 -5.07 -3.76
N VAL A 19 -15.46 -4.76 -3.22
CA VAL A 19 -15.63 -3.62 -2.30
C VAL A 19 -14.81 -3.81 -1.04
N LEU A 20 -14.87 -4.99 -0.42
CA LEU A 20 -14.10 -5.29 0.79
C LEU A 20 -12.60 -5.19 0.53
N ASN A 21 -12.14 -5.68 -0.62
CA ASN A 21 -10.74 -5.60 -0.99
C ASN A 21 -10.30 -4.13 -1.17
N ALA A 22 -11.14 -3.31 -1.82
CA ALA A 22 -10.84 -1.88 -2.00
C ALA A 22 -10.76 -1.15 -0.66
N ILE A 23 -11.68 -1.44 0.28
CA ILE A 23 -11.64 -0.86 1.62
C ILE A 23 -10.38 -1.31 2.36
N TYR A 24 -10.03 -2.58 2.26
CA TYR A 24 -8.83 -3.13 2.90
C TYR A 24 -7.57 -2.43 2.38
N ILE A 25 -7.44 -2.28 1.07
CA ILE A 25 -6.29 -1.62 0.44
C ILE A 25 -6.20 -0.17 0.90
N ASP A 26 -7.32 0.55 0.87
CA ASP A 26 -7.36 1.96 1.28
C ASP A 26 -6.90 2.14 2.74
N LYS A 27 -7.47 1.35 3.64
CA LYS A 27 -7.13 1.42 5.07
C LYS A 27 -5.67 1.02 5.33
N THR A 28 -5.18 -0.01 4.65
CA THR A 28 -3.81 -0.48 4.82
C THR A 28 -2.82 0.55 4.29
N CYS A 29 -3.10 1.15 3.13
CA CYS A 29 -2.26 2.22 2.59
C CYS A 29 -2.23 3.43 3.51
N GLN A 30 -3.38 3.80 4.07
CA GLN A 30 -3.44 4.90 5.02
C GLN A 30 -2.61 4.62 6.27
N LYS A 31 -2.71 3.42 6.82
CA LYS A 31 -1.94 3.00 7.99
C LYS A 31 -0.44 3.02 7.70
N LEU A 32 -0.04 2.46 6.55
CA LEU A 32 1.36 2.47 6.14
C LEU A 32 1.87 3.90 5.93
N SER A 33 1.07 4.77 5.35
CA SER A 33 1.42 6.19 5.17
C SER A 33 1.59 6.89 6.51
N GLU A 34 0.72 6.62 7.47
CA GLU A 34 0.82 7.19 8.81
C GLU A 34 2.09 6.72 9.52
N GLU A 35 2.42 5.43 9.41
CA GLU A 35 3.66 4.88 9.97
C GLU A 35 4.89 5.51 9.31
N LEU A 36 4.82 5.73 8.00
CA LEU A 36 5.87 6.38 7.24
C LEU A 36 6.09 7.83 7.68
N ASP A 37 5.00 8.58 7.86
CA ASP A 37 5.06 9.97 8.29
C ASP A 37 5.55 10.09 9.74
N ALA A 38 5.32 9.06 10.54
CA ALA A 38 5.74 9.02 11.94
C ALA A 38 7.21 8.61 12.12
N LEU A 39 7.92 8.27 11.04
CA LEU A 39 9.32 7.88 11.14
C LEU A 39 10.14 9.03 11.73
N PRO A 40 11.03 8.75 12.73
CA PRO A 40 11.92 9.75 13.27
C PRO A 40 13.02 10.14 12.27
N PRO A 41 13.88 11.12 12.57
CA PRO A 41 15.01 11.43 11.71
C PRO A 41 15.88 10.20 11.45
N VAL A 42 16.60 10.19 10.34
CA VAL A 42 17.37 9.03 9.85
C VAL A 42 18.29 8.43 10.94
N THR A 43 18.84 9.25 11.83
CA THR A 43 19.72 8.80 12.90
C THR A 43 19.02 7.88 13.91
N ASP A 44 17.71 8.03 14.06
CA ASP A 44 16.91 7.31 15.07
C ASP A 44 15.89 6.37 14.44
N ALA A 45 15.93 6.19 13.12
CA ALA A 45 14.88 5.50 12.38
C ALA A 45 15.12 4.02 12.14
N THR A 46 16.22 3.43 12.61
CA THR A 46 16.61 2.06 12.28
C THR A 46 15.53 1.04 12.62
N ALA A 47 15.07 1.03 13.87
CA ALA A 47 14.09 0.05 14.34
C ALA A 47 12.72 0.28 13.69
N GLN A 48 12.31 1.53 13.59
CA GLN A 48 11.02 1.89 13.02
C GLN A 48 10.95 1.62 11.52
N THR A 49 12.04 1.88 10.80
CA THR A 49 12.13 1.58 9.36
C THR A 49 12.08 0.07 9.12
N ALA A 50 12.79 -0.71 9.93
CA ALA A 50 12.76 -2.16 9.84
C ALA A 50 11.35 -2.70 10.11
N ALA A 51 10.66 -2.19 11.11
CA ALA A 51 9.30 -2.58 11.43
C ALA A 51 8.32 -2.23 10.30
N LEU A 52 8.49 -1.05 9.70
CA LEU A 52 7.65 -0.61 8.58
C LEU A 52 7.88 -1.49 7.35
N TYR A 53 9.14 -1.82 7.05
CA TYR A 53 9.47 -2.71 5.94
C TYR A 53 8.84 -4.09 6.14
N GLU A 54 8.95 -4.64 7.34
CA GLU A 54 8.34 -5.92 7.67
C GLU A 54 6.82 -5.88 7.52
N HIS A 55 6.18 -4.81 7.97
CA HIS A 55 4.75 -4.62 7.81
C HIS A 55 4.36 -4.60 6.33
N TRP A 56 5.11 -3.88 5.50
CA TRP A 56 4.91 -3.86 4.06
C TRP A 56 5.04 -5.26 3.46
N GLU A 57 6.08 -6.01 3.84
CA GLU A 57 6.29 -7.38 3.35
C GLU A 57 5.11 -8.30 3.69
N GLN A 58 4.51 -8.13 4.86
CA GLN A 58 3.35 -8.90 5.27
C GLN A 58 2.10 -8.54 4.47
N GLU A 59 1.94 -7.27 4.11
CA GLU A 59 0.73 -6.79 3.46
C GLU A 59 0.76 -6.87 1.94
N LYS A 60 1.94 -6.81 1.33
CA LYS A 60 2.05 -6.72 -0.14
C LYS A 60 1.45 -7.93 -0.87
N GLY A 61 1.51 -9.12 -0.27
CA GLY A 61 0.92 -10.31 -0.88
C GLY A 61 -0.58 -10.19 -1.08
N LYS A 62 -1.26 -9.52 -0.17
CA LYS A 62 -2.69 -9.26 -0.25
C LYS A 62 -3.02 -8.21 -1.31
N PHE A 63 -2.11 -7.26 -1.53
CA PHE A 63 -2.26 -6.24 -2.56
C PHE A 63 -2.17 -6.83 -3.97
N GLY A 64 -1.47 -7.95 -4.14
CA GLY A 64 -1.28 -8.60 -5.42
C GLY A 64 -2.57 -9.05 -6.11
N ILE A 65 -3.71 -9.04 -5.39
CA ILE A 65 -5.01 -9.39 -5.96
C ILE A 65 -5.49 -8.30 -6.92
N SER A 66 -5.23 -7.03 -6.61
CA SER A 66 -5.76 -5.91 -7.41
C SER A 66 -4.72 -4.86 -7.78
N VAL A 67 -3.56 -4.83 -7.13
CA VAL A 67 -2.49 -3.90 -7.43
C VAL A 67 -1.50 -4.57 -8.37
N SER A 68 -1.05 -3.85 -9.42
CA SER A 68 -0.14 -4.43 -10.40
C SER A 68 1.21 -4.81 -9.79
N LEU A 69 1.81 -5.88 -10.29
CA LEU A 69 3.13 -6.32 -9.87
C LEU A 69 4.17 -5.22 -10.04
N GLN A 70 4.04 -4.43 -11.11
CA GLN A 70 4.95 -3.32 -11.39
C GLN A 70 4.92 -2.27 -10.28
N THR A 71 3.72 -1.95 -9.77
CA THR A 71 3.55 -1.03 -8.64
C THR A 71 4.15 -1.59 -7.36
N LEU A 72 3.93 -2.89 -7.09
CA LEU A 72 4.49 -3.55 -5.92
C LEU A 72 6.01 -3.57 -5.96
N ASP A 73 6.60 -3.86 -7.13
CA ASP A 73 8.05 -3.87 -7.31
C ASP A 73 8.65 -2.48 -7.11
N LYS A 74 7.95 -1.44 -7.57
CA LYS A 74 8.37 -0.06 -7.35
C LYS A 74 8.44 0.29 -5.86
N ILE A 75 7.42 -0.12 -5.11
CA ILE A 75 7.39 0.12 -3.66
C ILE A 75 8.48 -0.68 -2.95
N ASP A 76 8.70 -1.95 -3.35
CA ASP A 76 9.78 -2.77 -2.82
C ASP A 76 11.14 -2.08 -3.00
N ALA A 77 11.37 -1.51 -4.19
CA ALA A 77 12.61 -0.79 -4.47
C ALA A 77 12.77 0.44 -3.59
N ILE A 78 11.69 1.18 -3.36
CA ILE A 78 11.71 2.36 -2.48
C ILE A 78 12.05 1.96 -1.04
N PHE A 79 11.45 0.88 -0.54
CA PHE A 79 11.76 0.40 0.81
C PHE A 79 13.19 -0.11 0.94
N ALA A 80 13.71 -0.76 -0.11
CA ALA A 80 15.11 -1.21 -0.11
C ALA A 80 16.07 -0.01 -0.03
N GLU A 81 15.79 1.07 -0.78
CA GLU A 81 16.59 2.30 -0.70
C GLU A 81 16.45 2.97 0.67
N LEU A 82 15.25 2.95 1.24
CA LEU A 82 15.00 3.51 2.56
C LEU A 82 15.85 2.79 3.63
N ASP A 83 15.88 1.47 3.57
CA ASP A 83 16.70 0.64 4.47
C ASP A 83 18.19 0.99 4.30
N TYR A 84 18.64 1.10 3.05
CA TYR A 84 20.01 1.50 2.74
C TYR A 84 20.34 2.88 3.35
N ALA A 85 19.45 3.84 3.16
CA ALA A 85 19.66 5.20 3.67
C ALA A 85 19.80 5.21 5.19
N VAL A 86 19.02 4.40 5.90
CA VAL A 86 19.11 4.27 7.35
C VAL A 86 20.45 3.64 7.76
N ARG A 87 20.88 2.60 7.07
CA ARG A 87 22.14 1.91 7.37
C ARG A 87 23.35 2.83 7.20
N PHE A 88 23.31 3.69 6.20
CA PHE A 88 24.42 4.58 5.88
C PHE A 88 24.19 6.01 6.34
N ASN A 89 23.14 6.24 7.13
CA ASN A 89 22.81 7.53 7.71
C ASN A 89 22.73 8.65 6.65
N ASP A 90 22.13 8.33 5.51
CA ASP A 90 21.97 9.25 4.37
C ASP A 90 20.61 9.95 4.48
N ALA A 91 20.60 11.11 5.13
CA ALA A 91 19.39 11.86 5.40
C ALA A 91 18.67 12.30 4.11
N ALA A 92 19.42 12.72 3.10
CA ALA A 92 18.82 13.18 1.84
C ALA A 92 18.07 12.05 1.12
N THR A 93 18.69 10.88 1.00
CA THR A 93 18.07 9.69 0.40
C THR A 93 16.89 9.21 1.25
N PHE A 94 17.03 9.24 2.57
CA PHE A 94 15.97 8.85 3.50
C PHE A 94 14.71 9.69 3.28
N GLU A 95 14.86 11.01 3.26
CA GLU A 95 13.71 11.91 3.08
C GLU A 95 13.10 11.78 1.68
N ARG A 96 13.93 11.58 0.67
CA ARG A 96 13.44 11.37 -0.70
C ARG A 96 12.63 10.07 -0.80
N CYS A 97 13.12 8.97 -0.25
CA CYS A 97 12.44 7.68 -0.28
C CYS A 97 11.16 7.72 0.53
N ARG A 98 11.17 8.41 1.67
CA ARG A 98 9.97 8.60 2.48
C ARG A 98 8.88 9.32 1.70
N ALA A 99 9.24 10.39 0.99
CA ALA A 99 8.30 11.12 0.15
C ALA A 99 7.78 10.26 -1.00
N LEU A 100 8.67 9.53 -1.68
CA LEU A 100 8.30 8.65 -2.80
C LEU A 100 7.36 7.53 -2.36
N ALA A 101 7.61 6.92 -1.20
CA ALA A 101 6.74 5.88 -0.67
C ALA A 101 5.35 6.44 -0.36
N GLY A 102 5.28 7.64 0.22
CA GLY A 102 4.01 8.30 0.50
C GLY A 102 3.20 8.55 -0.78
N VAL A 103 3.86 9.02 -1.84
CA VAL A 103 3.23 9.22 -3.14
C VAL A 103 2.74 7.89 -3.72
N ALA A 104 3.53 6.83 -3.62
CA ALA A 104 3.15 5.52 -4.14
C ALA A 104 1.91 4.96 -3.44
N PHE A 105 1.83 5.08 -2.11
CA PHE A 105 0.64 4.65 -1.37
C PHE A 105 -0.58 5.47 -1.73
N LYS A 106 -0.41 6.77 -1.91
CA LYS A 106 -1.50 7.65 -2.34
C LYS A 106 -2.01 7.28 -3.73
N GLU A 107 -1.13 6.95 -4.65
CA GLU A 107 -1.50 6.47 -5.99
C GLU A 107 -2.34 5.20 -5.91
N ILE A 108 -1.96 4.26 -5.04
CA ILE A 108 -2.75 3.05 -4.83
C ILE A 108 -4.14 3.39 -4.30
N GLN A 109 -4.24 4.29 -3.31
CA GLN A 109 -5.52 4.72 -2.77
C GLN A 109 -6.41 5.36 -3.83
N GLU A 110 -5.84 6.19 -4.71
CA GLU A 110 -6.57 6.85 -5.78
C GLU A 110 -7.05 5.88 -6.85
N ASN A 111 -6.25 4.86 -7.18
CA ASN A 111 -6.55 3.92 -8.25
C ASN A 111 -7.43 2.76 -7.79
N GLU A 112 -7.28 2.31 -6.56
CA GLU A 112 -7.96 1.13 -6.02
C GLU A 112 -9.02 1.49 -4.97
N GLY A 113 -9.12 2.75 -4.59
CA GLY A 113 -10.08 3.20 -3.57
C GLY A 113 -11.51 3.27 -4.09
N LEU A 114 -12.44 3.44 -3.15
CA LEU A 114 -13.87 3.51 -3.44
C LEU A 114 -14.33 4.88 -3.96
N VAL A 115 -13.46 5.88 -3.96
CA VAL A 115 -13.81 7.22 -4.42
C VAL A 115 -13.22 7.43 -5.82
N PRO A 116 -13.97 7.10 -6.88
CA PRO A 116 -13.45 7.23 -8.23
C PRO A 116 -13.46 8.69 -8.67
N LYS A 117 -12.31 9.18 -9.05
CA LYS A 117 -12.17 10.54 -9.60
C LYS A 117 -13.02 10.75 -10.85
N ASN A 118 -13.28 9.67 -11.58
CA ASN A 118 -13.99 9.74 -12.86
C ASN A 118 -15.49 9.87 -12.72
N TRP A 119 -16.02 9.82 -11.50
CA TRP A 119 -17.46 9.93 -11.25
C TRP A 119 -17.89 11.37 -10.91
N ILE A 120 -16.93 12.26 -10.82
CA ILE A 120 -17.20 13.67 -10.50
C ILE A 120 -17.10 14.53 -11.75
#